data_7dd3f34abc5bb70b722b8e498854182e
#
_entry.id   7dd3f34abc5bb70b722b8e498854182e
#
_cell.length_a   1.000
_cell.length_b   1.000
_cell.length_c   1.000
_cell.angle_alpha   90.00
_cell.angle_beta   90.00
_cell.angle_gamma   90.00
#
_symmetry.space_group_name_H-M   'P 1'
#
loop_
_entity.id
_entity.type
_entity.pdbx_description
1 polymer ?
#
loop_
_entity_poly.entity_id
_entity_poly.type
_entity_poly.pdbx_seq_one_letter_code
_entity_poly.pdbx_strand_id
1 'polypeptide(L)'
;MVDKYYFIKGGAERYFFELIKVLEENGHTVVPFSMQHPENFETPYEDDFVENIDFNKMPLMQKVLRMPEIAGRVIYYRKAQKKLAALIEREKPDIAHVHMIDHQLSPSILATFKEFGIPIVQTCHQYKLVCPSYRLFLMHKNEICERCLNGNYMHAFIQKCHKNSYAASALVALEGYIHRMMKIHDLIDIFHVPSHFLGEKLIEGGFDASRVWHSFYTINMKDYPYHPEYENYFIYFGRLSEEKGIMTLLNAMKVQPQAQLKILGDGPFAPALKKYAEQNQLNNVEFCGNVGGEKLVNLVQNCRFVVVPSEWYDNSPLVIYESFSMGKPVIVSTMGGMPELVDHGENGYHFKAGDEKTLADLINKLWGDKELCMQMSVKARAKAEAEFSPEVHYKKIIALYRSLIMSQQSGLRLDAAALDEIIAVGA
;
A
#
# COMPACT_ATOMS: atom_id res chain seq x y z
N MET A 1 -16.48 -6.72 -2.49
CA MET A 1 -15.06 -6.27 -2.52
C MET A 1 -14.72 -5.67 -3.87
N VAL A 2 -14.13 -4.48 -3.92
CA VAL A 2 -13.88 -3.78 -5.19
C VAL A 2 -12.43 -3.33 -5.31
N ASP A 3 -11.73 -3.78 -6.34
CA ASP A 3 -10.42 -3.27 -6.75
C ASP A 3 -10.33 -3.26 -8.27
N LYS A 4 -9.54 -2.36 -8.86
CA LYS A 4 -9.35 -2.31 -10.32
C LYS A 4 -8.60 -3.52 -10.88
N TYR A 5 -7.80 -4.22 -10.07
CA TYR A 5 -7.07 -5.42 -10.45
C TYR A 5 -7.56 -6.63 -9.66
N TYR A 6 -7.88 -7.72 -10.35
CA TYR A 6 -8.20 -9.00 -9.72
C TYR A 6 -7.06 -10.01 -9.87
N PHE A 7 -5.82 -9.50 -9.79
CA PHE A 7 -4.56 -10.25 -9.78
C PHE A 7 -3.52 -9.49 -8.95
N ILE A 8 -2.50 -10.17 -8.48
CA ILE A 8 -1.46 -9.58 -7.63
C ILE A 8 -0.46 -8.79 -8.49
N LYS A 9 -0.52 -7.47 -8.41
CA LYS A 9 0.41 -6.56 -9.05
C LYS A 9 1.40 -5.93 -8.06
N GLY A 10 1.02 -5.80 -6.81
CA GLY A 10 1.82 -5.22 -5.75
C GLY A 10 1.25 -5.47 -4.37
N GLY A 11 1.71 -4.69 -3.39
CA GLY A 11 1.31 -4.87 -1.99
C GLY A 11 -0.17 -4.61 -1.72
N ALA A 12 -0.77 -3.65 -2.43
CA ALA A 12 -2.19 -3.33 -2.25
C ALA A 12 -3.10 -4.50 -2.63
N GLU A 13 -2.84 -5.11 -3.79
CA GLU A 13 -3.61 -6.28 -4.24
C GLU A 13 -3.33 -7.51 -3.37
N ARG A 14 -2.11 -7.68 -2.84
CA ARG A 14 -1.83 -8.75 -1.88
C ARG A 14 -2.70 -8.61 -0.64
N TYR A 15 -2.76 -7.42 -0.05
CA TYR A 15 -3.66 -7.17 1.08
C TYR A 15 -5.14 -7.37 0.70
N PHE A 16 -5.56 -6.96 -0.50
CA PHE A 16 -6.92 -7.17 -0.98
C PHE A 16 -7.29 -8.68 -0.99
N PHE A 17 -6.42 -9.54 -1.51
CA PHE A 17 -6.66 -10.98 -1.53
C PHE A 17 -6.51 -11.64 -0.15
N GLU A 18 -5.61 -11.16 0.69
CA GLU A 18 -5.52 -11.61 2.09
C GLU A 18 -6.82 -11.30 2.86
N LEU A 19 -7.38 -10.11 2.66
CA LEU A 19 -8.66 -9.75 3.28
C LEU A 19 -9.81 -10.61 2.76
N ILE A 20 -9.89 -10.86 1.44
CA ILE A 20 -10.88 -11.79 0.86
C ILE A 20 -10.78 -13.14 1.53
N LYS A 21 -9.59 -13.72 1.59
CA LYS A 21 -9.32 -15.01 2.19
C LYS A 21 -9.75 -15.06 3.67
N VAL A 22 -9.38 -14.04 4.44
CA VAL A 22 -9.76 -13.92 5.86
C VAL A 22 -11.29 -13.89 6.02
N LEU A 23 -12.00 -13.16 5.17
CA LEU A 23 -13.47 -13.08 5.22
C LEU A 23 -14.12 -14.43 4.86
N GLU A 24 -13.67 -15.09 3.79
CA GLU A 24 -14.19 -16.37 3.33
C GLU A 24 -13.93 -17.50 4.33
N GLU A 25 -12.72 -17.56 4.92
CA GLU A 25 -12.38 -18.53 5.97
C GLU A 25 -13.25 -18.36 7.23
N ASN A 26 -13.85 -17.18 7.45
CA ASN A 26 -14.78 -16.91 8.54
C ASN A 26 -16.26 -16.94 8.10
N GLY A 27 -16.58 -17.56 6.95
CA GLY A 27 -17.92 -17.87 6.50
C GLY A 27 -18.67 -16.72 5.84
N HIS A 28 -17.97 -15.65 5.41
CA HIS A 28 -18.58 -14.57 4.63
C HIS A 28 -18.53 -14.87 3.13
N THR A 29 -19.57 -14.48 2.42
CA THR A 29 -19.58 -14.51 0.95
C THR A 29 -18.94 -13.23 0.42
N VAL A 30 -17.89 -13.36 -0.40
CA VAL A 30 -17.22 -12.25 -1.03
C VAL A 30 -17.57 -12.17 -2.51
N VAL A 31 -18.15 -11.05 -2.92
CA VAL A 31 -18.52 -10.75 -4.31
C VAL A 31 -17.52 -9.73 -4.85
N PRO A 32 -16.60 -10.12 -5.75
CA PRO A 32 -15.63 -9.19 -6.33
C PRO A 32 -16.23 -8.37 -7.48
N PHE A 33 -15.80 -7.11 -7.61
CA PHE A 33 -16.03 -6.28 -8.78
C PHE A 33 -14.73 -5.61 -9.22
N SER A 34 -14.33 -5.83 -10.49
CA SER A 34 -13.02 -5.44 -11.00
C SER A 34 -13.05 -5.09 -12.47
N MET A 35 -11.88 -4.99 -13.11
CA MET A 35 -11.74 -4.96 -14.57
C MET A 35 -11.31 -6.34 -15.10
N GLN A 36 -11.70 -6.65 -16.32
CA GLN A 36 -11.22 -7.83 -17.05
C GLN A 36 -9.73 -7.68 -17.36
N HIS A 37 -8.95 -8.71 -17.06
CA HIS A 37 -7.51 -8.76 -17.38
C HIS A 37 -7.07 -10.21 -17.56
N PRO A 38 -6.15 -10.53 -18.51
CA PRO A 38 -5.68 -11.91 -18.73
C PRO A 38 -5.00 -12.57 -17.52
N GLU A 39 -4.51 -11.78 -16.56
CA GLU A 39 -3.86 -12.25 -15.34
C GLU A 39 -4.84 -12.38 -14.16
N ASN A 40 -6.13 -12.07 -14.35
CA ASN A 40 -7.12 -12.21 -13.26
C ASN A 40 -7.15 -13.65 -12.76
N PHE A 41 -7.30 -13.79 -11.45
CA PHE A 41 -7.67 -15.09 -10.87
C PHE A 41 -9.05 -15.51 -11.34
N GLU A 42 -9.29 -16.81 -11.38
CA GLU A 42 -10.61 -17.35 -11.75
C GLU A 42 -11.67 -16.93 -10.73
N THR A 43 -12.84 -16.52 -11.26
CA THR A 43 -13.97 -16.11 -10.44
C THR A 43 -15.27 -16.28 -11.23
N PRO A 44 -16.39 -16.68 -10.60
CA PRO A 44 -17.69 -16.76 -11.27
C PRO A 44 -18.24 -15.38 -11.66
N TYR A 45 -17.60 -14.29 -11.26
CA TYR A 45 -18.04 -12.91 -11.49
C TYR A 45 -17.30 -12.21 -12.64
N GLU A 46 -16.46 -12.92 -13.42
CA GLU A 46 -15.64 -12.30 -14.47
C GLU A 46 -16.47 -11.57 -15.53
N ASP A 47 -17.65 -12.09 -15.87
CA ASP A 47 -18.57 -11.46 -16.83
C ASP A 47 -19.15 -10.13 -16.35
N ASP A 48 -19.20 -9.91 -15.04
CA ASP A 48 -19.62 -8.64 -14.43
C ASP A 48 -18.53 -7.58 -14.47
N PHE A 49 -17.28 -7.97 -14.66
CA PHE A 49 -16.15 -7.04 -14.67
C PHE A 49 -16.19 -6.09 -15.86
N VAL A 50 -15.64 -4.88 -15.69
CA VAL A 50 -15.57 -3.90 -16.78
C VAL A 50 -14.42 -4.23 -17.72
N GLU A 51 -14.55 -3.84 -18.98
CA GLU A 51 -13.47 -3.98 -19.97
C GLU A 51 -12.20 -3.22 -19.52
N ASN A 52 -11.04 -3.83 -19.68
CA ASN A 52 -9.75 -3.17 -19.46
C ASN A 52 -9.41 -2.24 -20.64
N ILE A 53 -8.86 -1.06 -20.35
CA ILE A 53 -8.19 -0.21 -21.34
C ILE A 53 -6.73 -0.05 -20.94
N ASP A 54 -5.84 -0.65 -21.74
CA ASP A 54 -4.39 -0.45 -21.54
C ASP A 54 -3.93 0.87 -22.17
N PHE A 55 -3.99 1.93 -21.35
CA PHE A 55 -3.56 3.27 -21.76
C PHE A 55 -2.05 3.33 -22.11
N ASN A 56 -1.22 2.39 -21.68
CA ASN A 56 0.21 2.42 -21.95
C ASN A 56 0.53 1.84 -23.33
N LYS A 57 -0.15 0.76 -23.71
CA LYS A 57 0.07 0.08 -24.99
C LYS A 57 -0.65 0.76 -26.18
N MET A 58 -1.57 1.69 -25.93
CA MET A 58 -2.34 2.36 -26.96
C MET A 58 -1.46 3.33 -27.77
N PRO A 59 -1.45 3.27 -29.14
CA PRO A 59 -0.76 4.24 -29.98
C PRO A 59 -1.25 5.67 -29.76
N LEU A 60 -0.38 6.67 -29.96
CA LEU A 60 -0.69 8.08 -29.71
C LEU A 60 -1.95 8.57 -30.44
N MET A 61 -2.10 8.20 -31.71
CA MET A 61 -3.27 8.59 -32.51
C MET A 61 -4.58 8.01 -31.94
N GLN A 62 -4.57 6.76 -31.47
CA GLN A 62 -5.73 6.17 -30.82
C GLN A 62 -6.03 6.82 -29.46
N LYS A 63 -5.00 7.23 -28.71
CA LYS A 63 -5.18 8.00 -27.46
C LYS A 63 -5.91 9.32 -27.73
N VAL A 64 -5.53 10.03 -28.79
CA VAL A 64 -6.17 11.30 -29.18
C VAL A 64 -7.63 11.08 -29.61
N LEU A 65 -7.89 10.11 -30.48
CA LEU A 65 -9.24 9.79 -30.96
C LEU A 65 -10.18 9.31 -29.84
N ARG A 66 -9.65 8.56 -28.87
CA ARG A 66 -10.43 8.02 -27.72
C ARG A 66 -10.35 8.92 -26.48
N MET A 67 -9.77 10.11 -26.57
CA MET A 67 -9.63 11.02 -25.42
C MET A 67 -10.95 11.31 -24.71
N PRO A 68 -12.08 11.58 -25.39
CA PRO A 68 -13.37 11.80 -24.71
C PRO A 68 -13.85 10.56 -23.95
N GLU A 69 -13.65 9.36 -24.49
CA GLU A 69 -13.99 8.10 -23.82
C GLU A 69 -13.08 7.86 -22.60
N ILE A 70 -11.78 8.08 -22.77
CA ILE A 70 -10.80 7.94 -21.69
C ILE A 70 -11.10 8.93 -20.56
N ALA A 71 -11.34 10.20 -20.89
CA ALA A 71 -11.69 11.23 -19.90
C ALA A 71 -13.02 10.91 -19.21
N GLY A 72 -14.03 10.50 -19.98
CA GLY A 72 -15.31 10.07 -19.42
C GLY A 72 -15.17 8.90 -18.47
N ARG A 73 -14.33 7.91 -18.82
CA ARG A 73 -14.08 6.75 -17.95
C ARG A 73 -13.34 7.11 -16.67
N VAL A 74 -12.32 7.96 -16.77
CA VAL A 74 -11.54 8.42 -15.60
C VAL A 74 -12.40 9.23 -14.64
N ILE A 75 -13.26 10.12 -15.17
CA ILE A 75 -14.05 11.06 -14.37
C ILE A 75 -15.36 10.44 -13.88
N TYR A 76 -16.15 9.84 -14.81
CA TYR A 76 -17.48 9.32 -14.49
C TYR A 76 -17.89 8.17 -15.43
N TYR A 77 -17.79 6.93 -14.96
CA TYR A 77 -17.93 5.74 -15.83
C TYR A 77 -19.29 5.05 -15.67
N ARG A 78 -20.28 5.49 -16.45
CA ARG A 78 -21.69 4.96 -16.43
C ARG A 78 -21.77 3.46 -16.71
N LYS A 79 -20.88 2.89 -17.54
CA LYS A 79 -20.91 1.46 -17.84
C LYS A 79 -20.55 0.63 -16.62
N ALA A 80 -19.55 1.09 -15.82
CA ALA A 80 -19.20 0.46 -14.55
C ALA A 80 -20.37 0.51 -13.56
N GLN A 81 -21.05 1.66 -13.45
CA GLN A 81 -22.24 1.78 -12.60
C GLN A 81 -23.35 0.80 -12.98
N LYS A 82 -23.66 0.67 -14.29
CA LYS A 82 -24.70 -0.26 -14.77
C LYS A 82 -24.35 -1.73 -14.46
N LYS A 83 -23.10 -2.15 -14.71
CA LYS A 83 -22.64 -3.50 -14.39
C LYS A 83 -22.69 -3.76 -12.90
N LEU A 84 -22.20 -2.80 -12.10
CA LEU A 84 -22.25 -2.90 -10.65
C LEU A 84 -23.68 -2.96 -10.10
N ALA A 85 -24.61 -2.15 -10.64
CA ALA A 85 -26.02 -2.18 -10.24
C ALA A 85 -26.64 -3.55 -10.48
N ALA A 86 -26.42 -4.15 -11.66
CA ALA A 86 -26.92 -5.49 -11.98
C ALA A 86 -26.32 -6.56 -11.03
N LEU A 87 -25.03 -6.43 -10.68
CA LEU A 87 -24.38 -7.32 -9.71
C LEU A 87 -24.99 -7.15 -8.32
N ILE A 88 -25.22 -5.93 -7.85
CA ILE A 88 -25.84 -5.64 -6.54
C ILE A 88 -27.26 -6.17 -6.47
N GLU A 89 -28.08 -6.00 -7.51
CA GLU A 89 -29.47 -6.52 -7.55
C GLU A 89 -29.51 -8.04 -7.41
N ARG A 90 -28.55 -8.74 -7.99
CA ARG A 90 -28.44 -10.20 -7.95
C ARG A 90 -27.92 -10.71 -6.62
N GLU A 91 -26.80 -10.14 -6.14
CA GLU A 91 -26.04 -10.67 -5.01
C GLU A 91 -26.45 -10.05 -3.65
N LYS A 92 -27.03 -8.85 -3.65
CA LYS A 92 -27.54 -8.12 -2.48
C LYS A 92 -26.52 -8.02 -1.33
N PRO A 93 -25.34 -7.47 -1.57
CA PRO A 93 -24.30 -7.38 -0.53
C PRO A 93 -24.72 -6.43 0.60
N ASP A 94 -24.33 -6.78 1.83
CA ASP A 94 -24.61 -5.98 3.03
C ASP A 94 -23.70 -4.75 3.13
N ILE A 95 -22.49 -4.83 2.58
CA ILE A 95 -21.46 -3.78 2.68
C ILE A 95 -20.57 -3.78 1.44
N ALA A 96 -20.08 -2.60 1.08
CA ALA A 96 -19.09 -2.40 0.04
C ALA A 96 -17.74 -2.03 0.65
N HIS A 97 -16.71 -2.83 0.38
CA HIS A 97 -15.33 -2.47 0.70
C HIS A 97 -14.56 -2.21 -0.59
N VAL A 98 -14.19 -0.95 -0.80
CA VAL A 98 -13.50 -0.50 -2.01
C VAL A 98 -12.02 -0.24 -1.71
N HIS A 99 -11.17 -0.56 -2.67
CA HIS A 99 -9.73 -0.36 -2.61
C HIS A 99 -9.30 0.64 -3.68
N MET A 100 -8.58 0.20 -4.72
CA MET A 100 -8.15 1.07 -5.80
C MET A 100 -9.17 1.09 -6.93
N ILE A 101 -9.98 2.14 -7.01
CA ILE A 101 -11.03 2.29 -8.03
C ILE A 101 -10.69 3.32 -9.12
N ASP A 102 -9.55 3.99 -8.99
CA ASP A 102 -9.16 5.08 -9.89
C ASP A 102 -8.98 4.63 -11.35
N HIS A 103 -9.34 5.48 -12.29
CA HIS A 103 -9.12 5.41 -13.73
C HIS A 103 -9.87 4.28 -14.45
N GLN A 104 -9.87 3.05 -13.96
CA GLN A 104 -10.50 1.90 -14.64
C GLN A 104 -11.97 1.71 -14.25
N LEU A 105 -12.29 1.86 -12.97
CA LEU A 105 -13.65 1.73 -12.44
C LEU A 105 -14.32 3.09 -12.25
N SER A 106 -13.55 4.14 -11.96
CA SER A 106 -13.97 5.49 -11.57
C SER A 106 -14.67 5.54 -10.20
N PRO A 107 -14.42 6.58 -9.41
CA PRO A 107 -15.17 6.81 -8.17
C PRO A 107 -16.68 6.98 -8.36
N SER A 108 -17.16 7.14 -9.59
CA SER A 108 -18.60 7.20 -9.89
C SER A 108 -19.39 5.98 -9.41
N ILE A 109 -18.75 4.81 -9.26
CA ILE A 109 -19.39 3.60 -8.72
C ILE A 109 -19.85 3.76 -7.26
N LEU A 110 -19.27 4.69 -6.50
CA LEU A 110 -19.68 4.98 -5.13
C LEU A 110 -21.14 5.43 -5.05
N ALA A 111 -21.61 6.20 -6.06
CA ALA A 111 -23.01 6.63 -6.14
C ALA A 111 -23.95 5.42 -6.26
N THR A 112 -23.56 4.41 -7.03
CA THR A 112 -24.38 3.18 -7.19
C THR A 112 -24.58 2.48 -5.84
N PHE A 113 -23.55 2.31 -5.02
CA PHE A 113 -23.72 1.71 -3.70
C PHE A 113 -24.70 2.52 -2.83
N LYS A 114 -24.62 3.86 -2.87
CA LYS A 114 -25.55 4.72 -2.11
C LYS A 114 -27.01 4.65 -2.63
N GLU A 115 -27.20 4.52 -3.94
CA GLU A 115 -28.55 4.30 -4.54
C GLU A 115 -29.22 3.03 -4.00
N PHE A 116 -28.43 1.98 -3.71
CA PHE A 116 -28.89 0.73 -3.10
C PHE A 116 -28.85 0.74 -1.57
N GLY A 117 -28.46 1.84 -0.95
CA GLY A 117 -28.39 1.92 0.52
C GLY A 117 -27.27 1.09 1.13
N ILE A 118 -26.17 0.83 0.42
CA ILE A 118 -25.06 0.01 0.90
C ILE A 118 -23.99 0.90 1.52
N PRO A 119 -23.55 0.65 2.79
CA PRO A 119 -22.46 1.38 3.41
C PRO A 119 -21.13 1.07 2.74
N ILE A 120 -20.23 2.07 2.71
CA ILE A 120 -18.98 2.00 1.96
C ILE A 120 -17.78 2.22 2.89
N VAL A 121 -16.89 1.23 2.95
CA VAL A 121 -15.53 1.37 3.48
C VAL A 121 -14.55 1.52 2.32
N GLN A 122 -13.60 2.43 2.42
CA GLN A 122 -12.49 2.51 1.47
C GLN A 122 -11.15 2.30 2.17
N THR A 123 -10.42 1.24 1.81
CA THR A 123 -9.01 1.12 2.20
C THR A 123 -8.14 2.03 1.32
N CYS A 124 -7.43 2.94 1.96
CA CYS A 124 -6.55 3.90 1.32
C CYS A 124 -5.12 3.34 1.25
N HIS A 125 -4.71 2.80 0.09
CA HIS A 125 -3.36 2.24 -0.09
C HIS A 125 -2.32 3.31 -0.43
N GLN A 126 -2.76 4.46 -0.91
CA GLN A 126 -1.92 5.52 -1.46
C GLN A 126 -2.60 6.89 -1.30
N TYR A 127 -1.85 7.96 -1.59
CA TYR A 127 -2.28 9.34 -1.36
C TYR A 127 -3.21 9.91 -2.45
N LYS A 128 -3.90 9.08 -3.24
CA LYS A 128 -4.72 9.51 -4.40
C LYS A 128 -5.80 10.53 -4.04
N LEU A 129 -6.40 10.41 -2.87
CA LEU A 129 -7.45 11.30 -2.40
C LEU A 129 -6.99 12.75 -2.19
N VAL A 130 -5.69 12.95 -1.91
CA VAL A 130 -5.09 14.26 -1.61
C VAL A 130 -3.99 14.66 -2.60
N CYS A 131 -3.53 13.74 -3.45
CA CYS A 131 -2.49 13.97 -4.44
C CYS A 131 -2.88 13.37 -5.79
N PRO A 132 -3.10 14.17 -6.87
CA PRO A 132 -3.48 13.65 -8.19
C PRO A 132 -2.53 12.59 -8.73
N SER A 133 -1.23 12.66 -8.43
CA SER A 133 -0.23 11.65 -8.79
C SER A 133 -0.10 10.51 -7.79
N TYR A 134 -0.91 10.47 -6.73
CA TYR A 134 -1.02 9.44 -5.68
C TYR A 134 0.22 9.16 -4.82
N ARG A 135 1.29 9.97 -4.92
CA ARG A 135 2.59 9.65 -4.32
C ARG A 135 3.06 10.62 -3.25
N LEU A 136 2.57 11.88 -3.25
CA LEU A 136 3.19 13.00 -2.51
C LEU A 136 4.69 13.12 -2.80
N PHE A 137 5.09 12.76 -4.03
CA PHE A 137 6.48 12.69 -4.44
C PHE A 137 6.65 13.03 -5.93
N LEU A 138 7.65 13.85 -6.26
CA LEU A 138 8.02 14.23 -7.63
C LEU A 138 9.14 13.31 -8.14
N MET A 139 8.76 12.21 -8.82
CA MET A 139 9.71 11.20 -9.32
C MET A 139 10.87 11.77 -10.14
N HIS A 140 10.62 12.77 -10.97
CA HIS A 140 11.62 13.37 -11.86
C HIS A 140 12.54 14.38 -11.15
N LYS A 141 12.29 14.68 -9.87
CA LYS A 141 13.10 15.56 -9.01
C LYS A 141 13.63 14.85 -7.77
N ASN A 142 13.19 13.63 -7.53
CA ASN A 142 13.43 12.88 -6.30
C ASN A 142 13.10 13.71 -5.03
N GLU A 143 11.90 14.33 -5.00
CA GLU A 143 11.52 15.34 -4.00
C GLU A 143 10.13 15.04 -3.43
N ILE A 144 9.97 15.13 -2.11
CA ILE A 144 8.66 15.12 -1.43
C ILE A 144 7.86 16.34 -1.88
N CYS A 145 6.56 16.15 -2.15
CA CYS A 145 5.69 17.21 -2.63
C CYS A 145 4.30 17.13 -2.02
N GLU A 146 3.96 18.09 -1.19
CA GLU A 146 2.67 18.21 -0.51
C GLU A 146 1.82 19.38 -1.03
N ARG A 147 2.20 19.98 -2.15
CA ARG A 147 1.59 21.24 -2.69
C ARG A 147 0.10 21.13 -3.04
N CYS A 148 -0.42 19.90 -3.21
CA CYS A 148 -1.82 19.65 -3.55
C CYS A 148 -2.72 19.36 -2.35
N LEU A 149 -2.20 19.22 -1.13
CA LEU A 149 -2.97 18.85 0.07
C LEU A 149 -4.16 19.80 0.32
N ASN A 150 -3.95 21.10 0.11
CA ASN A 150 -5.01 22.11 0.23
C ASN A 150 -6.06 22.09 -0.92
N GLY A 151 -5.97 21.12 -1.84
CA GLY A 151 -6.87 20.99 -3.00
C GLY A 151 -6.51 21.86 -4.20
N ASN A 152 -5.35 22.53 -4.20
CA ASN A 152 -4.86 23.23 -5.39
C ASN A 152 -4.14 22.28 -6.34
N TYR A 153 -4.89 21.54 -7.14
CA TYR A 153 -4.38 20.54 -8.06
C TYR A 153 -3.67 21.12 -9.31
N MET A 154 -3.66 22.45 -9.50
CA MET A 154 -2.85 23.09 -10.54
C MET A 154 -1.35 22.78 -10.37
N HIS A 155 -0.89 22.56 -9.15
CA HIS A 155 0.48 22.13 -8.89
C HIS A 155 0.85 20.82 -9.61
N ALA A 156 -0.10 19.89 -9.77
CA ALA A 156 0.14 18.65 -10.51
C ALA A 156 0.48 18.92 -11.99
N PHE A 157 -0.22 19.86 -12.62
CA PHE A 157 0.07 20.31 -13.99
C PHE A 157 1.43 21.02 -14.08
N ILE A 158 1.66 22.03 -13.23
CA ILE A 158 2.89 22.84 -13.24
C ILE A 158 4.14 21.96 -13.03
N GLN A 159 4.07 20.99 -12.13
CA GLN A 159 5.17 20.09 -11.78
C GLN A 159 5.27 18.85 -12.69
N LYS A 160 4.39 18.69 -13.70
CA LYS A 160 4.32 17.48 -14.55
C LYS A 160 4.29 16.17 -13.75
N CYS A 161 3.54 16.16 -12.62
CA CYS A 161 3.58 15.09 -11.62
C CYS A 161 3.26 13.71 -12.19
N HIS A 162 2.38 13.61 -13.22
CA HIS A 162 1.99 12.34 -13.77
C HIS A 162 2.76 12.03 -15.06
N LYS A 163 3.58 10.97 -15.01
CA LYS A 163 4.40 10.47 -16.16
C LYS A 163 5.33 11.53 -16.79
N ASN A 164 5.70 12.55 -16.03
CA ASN A 164 6.48 13.72 -16.53
C ASN A 164 5.88 14.36 -17.80
N SER A 165 4.54 14.40 -17.89
CA SER A 165 3.78 14.87 -19.05
C SER A 165 2.77 15.94 -18.63
N TYR A 166 2.74 17.08 -19.34
CA TYR A 166 1.74 18.13 -19.11
C TYR A 166 0.32 17.62 -19.38
N ALA A 167 0.09 16.89 -20.50
CA ALA A 167 -1.23 16.39 -20.86
C ALA A 167 -1.77 15.38 -19.82
N ALA A 168 -0.92 14.43 -19.40
CA ALA A 168 -1.31 13.45 -18.38
C ALA A 168 -1.54 14.12 -17.02
N SER A 169 -0.72 15.12 -16.67
CA SER A 169 -0.85 15.86 -15.41
C SER A 169 -2.07 16.78 -15.39
N ALA A 170 -2.42 17.38 -16.54
CA ALA A 170 -3.65 18.15 -16.70
C ALA A 170 -4.90 17.27 -16.50
N LEU A 171 -4.91 16.06 -17.05
CA LEU A 171 -6.01 15.12 -16.89
C LEU A 171 -6.24 14.74 -15.43
N VAL A 172 -5.20 14.36 -14.70
CA VAL A 172 -5.34 13.98 -13.28
C VAL A 172 -5.62 15.17 -12.36
N ALA A 173 -5.19 16.39 -12.73
CA ALA A 173 -5.57 17.62 -12.04
C ALA A 173 -7.06 17.92 -12.24
N LEU A 174 -7.54 17.83 -13.48
CA LEU A 174 -8.96 18.02 -13.84
C LEU A 174 -9.84 16.98 -13.14
N GLU A 175 -9.44 15.71 -13.16
CA GLU A 175 -10.09 14.63 -12.42
C GLU A 175 -10.26 15.00 -10.93
N GLY A 176 -9.18 15.43 -10.27
CA GLY A 176 -9.21 15.83 -8.87
C GLY A 176 -10.16 16.99 -8.60
N TYR A 177 -10.15 18.05 -9.43
CA TYR A 177 -11.10 19.16 -9.28
C TYR A 177 -12.56 18.74 -9.48
N ILE A 178 -12.84 17.93 -10.49
CA ILE A 178 -14.22 17.46 -10.77
C ILE A 178 -14.72 16.58 -9.62
N HIS A 179 -13.92 15.60 -9.17
CA HIS A 179 -14.31 14.72 -8.06
C HIS A 179 -14.54 15.50 -6.77
N ARG A 180 -13.72 16.53 -6.49
CA ARG A 180 -13.90 17.40 -5.32
C ARG A 180 -15.17 18.26 -5.45
N MET A 181 -15.43 18.82 -6.63
CA MET A 181 -16.65 19.61 -6.90
C MET A 181 -17.91 18.74 -6.80
N MET A 182 -17.86 17.51 -7.28
CA MET A 182 -18.94 16.52 -7.16
C MET A 182 -19.11 15.97 -5.74
N LYS A 183 -18.15 16.22 -4.84
CA LYS A 183 -18.10 15.64 -3.50
C LYS A 183 -18.22 14.11 -3.51
N ILE A 184 -17.65 13.46 -4.53
CA ILE A 184 -17.87 12.04 -4.77
C ILE A 184 -17.29 11.17 -3.64
N HIS A 185 -16.22 11.62 -2.99
CA HIS A 185 -15.61 10.92 -1.86
C HIS A 185 -16.38 11.13 -0.54
N ASP A 186 -17.34 12.09 -0.49
CA ASP A 186 -18.24 12.26 0.65
C ASP A 186 -19.22 11.08 0.78
N LEU A 187 -19.39 10.30 -0.29
CA LEU A 187 -20.20 9.08 -0.31
C LEU A 187 -19.58 7.91 0.47
N ILE A 188 -18.27 7.96 0.77
CA ILE A 188 -17.58 6.94 1.56
C ILE A 188 -17.93 7.15 3.03
N ASP A 189 -18.33 6.10 3.74
CA ASP A 189 -18.68 6.21 5.16
C ASP A 189 -17.42 6.23 6.04
N ILE A 190 -16.49 5.30 5.83
CA ILE A 190 -15.22 5.23 6.56
C ILE A 190 -14.04 5.04 5.60
N PHE A 191 -12.97 5.81 5.83
CA PHE A 191 -11.66 5.62 5.23
C PHE A 191 -10.80 4.76 6.15
N HIS A 192 -10.55 3.51 5.77
CA HIS A 192 -9.61 2.66 6.45
C HIS A 192 -8.18 3.02 5.98
N VAL A 193 -7.33 3.41 6.91
CA VAL A 193 -5.95 3.79 6.65
C VAL A 193 -4.98 2.85 7.37
N PRO A 194 -3.93 2.32 6.70
CA PRO A 194 -2.99 1.38 7.31
C PRO A 194 -1.87 2.06 8.08
N SER A 195 -1.89 3.40 8.19
CA SER A 195 -1.00 4.19 9.03
C SER A 195 -1.69 5.47 9.51
N HIS A 196 -1.35 5.93 10.69
CA HIS A 196 -1.78 7.25 11.19
C HIS A 196 -1.27 8.37 10.28
N PHE A 197 -0.03 8.22 9.75
CA PHE A 197 0.53 9.19 8.81
C PHE A 197 -0.37 9.44 7.59
N LEU A 198 -0.89 8.38 6.96
CA LEU A 198 -1.84 8.55 5.85
C LEU A 198 -3.14 9.20 6.33
N GLY A 199 -3.63 8.81 7.50
CA GLY A 199 -4.82 9.42 8.11
C GLY A 199 -4.65 10.92 8.31
N GLU A 200 -3.52 11.36 8.87
CA GLU A 200 -3.17 12.77 9.03
C GLU A 200 -3.14 13.51 7.68
N LYS A 201 -2.54 12.91 6.64
CA LYS A 201 -2.53 13.50 5.29
C LYS A 201 -3.93 13.63 4.67
N LEU A 202 -4.85 12.70 4.95
CA LEU A 202 -6.25 12.84 4.55
C LEU A 202 -6.93 13.99 5.29
N ILE A 203 -6.74 14.09 6.61
CA ILE A 203 -7.31 15.17 7.45
C ILE A 203 -6.75 16.53 7.02
N GLU A 204 -5.44 16.64 6.81
CA GLU A 204 -4.81 17.84 6.24
C GLU A 204 -5.39 18.20 4.84
N GLY A 205 -5.76 17.19 4.06
CA GLY A 205 -6.44 17.34 2.77
C GLY A 205 -7.91 17.75 2.85
N GLY A 206 -8.45 17.89 4.07
CA GLY A 206 -9.82 18.34 4.34
C GLY A 206 -10.86 17.23 4.49
N PHE A 207 -10.42 15.98 4.66
CA PHE A 207 -11.33 14.88 5.01
C PHE A 207 -11.71 14.94 6.50
N ASP A 208 -12.92 14.54 6.79
CA ASP A 208 -13.47 14.53 8.15
C ASP A 208 -12.76 13.47 9.01
N ALA A 209 -12.10 13.89 10.09
CA ALA A 209 -11.37 13.03 11.00
C ALA A 209 -12.25 11.92 11.60
N SER A 210 -13.55 12.19 11.84
CA SER A 210 -14.51 11.20 12.35
C SER A 210 -14.77 10.04 11.38
N ARG A 211 -14.28 10.12 10.16
CA ARG A 211 -14.41 9.08 9.12
C ARG A 211 -13.09 8.40 8.79
N VAL A 212 -12.00 8.77 9.45
CA VAL A 212 -10.67 8.17 9.24
C VAL A 212 -10.40 7.16 10.35
N TRP A 213 -10.35 5.89 10.00
CA TRP A 213 -10.12 4.80 10.93
C TRP A 213 -8.82 4.06 10.61
N HIS A 214 -7.97 3.90 11.62
CA HIS A 214 -6.69 3.24 11.48
C HIS A 214 -6.75 1.76 11.88
N SER A 215 -6.20 0.92 11.04
CA SER A 215 -5.84 -0.46 11.37
C SER A 215 -4.74 -0.94 10.44
N PHE A 216 -3.70 -1.55 10.99
CA PHE A 216 -2.64 -2.16 10.20
C PHE A 216 -3.18 -3.20 9.23
N TYR A 217 -2.44 -3.48 8.17
CA TYR A 217 -2.73 -4.59 7.28
C TYR A 217 -2.56 -5.92 8.01
N THR A 218 -3.09 -6.97 7.41
CA THR A 218 -2.85 -8.35 7.83
C THR A 218 -1.90 -9.05 6.88
N ILE A 219 -1.29 -10.11 7.37
CA ILE A 219 -0.49 -11.04 6.57
C ILE A 219 -0.76 -12.47 7.04
N ASN A 220 -0.87 -13.41 6.11
CA ASN A 220 -0.97 -14.81 6.45
C ASN A 220 0.36 -15.32 7.00
N MET A 221 0.46 -15.41 8.31
CA MET A 221 1.69 -15.78 9.02
C MET A 221 2.14 -17.22 8.73
N LYS A 222 1.27 -18.07 8.20
CA LYS A 222 1.62 -19.45 7.80
C LYS A 222 2.54 -19.47 6.58
N ASP A 223 2.43 -18.45 5.72
CA ASP A 223 3.29 -18.29 4.54
C ASP A 223 4.68 -17.72 4.90
N TYR A 224 4.83 -17.20 6.15
CA TYR A 224 6.04 -16.57 6.68
C TYR A 224 6.36 -17.15 8.06
N PRO A 225 6.81 -18.41 8.13
CA PRO A 225 7.02 -19.08 9.41
C PRO A 225 8.13 -18.43 10.23
N TYR A 226 7.92 -18.38 11.55
CA TYR A 226 8.93 -17.88 12.48
C TYR A 226 10.21 -18.70 12.40
N HIS A 227 11.34 -18.00 12.21
CA HIS A 227 12.66 -18.60 12.11
C HIS A 227 13.71 -17.70 12.80
N PRO A 228 14.02 -17.93 14.08
CA PRO A 228 14.94 -17.08 14.84
C PRO A 228 16.39 -17.22 14.42
N GLU A 229 16.76 -18.36 13.85
CA GLU A 229 18.12 -18.61 13.36
C GLU A 229 18.40 -17.78 12.10
N TYR A 230 19.68 -17.54 11.82
CA TYR A 230 20.10 -16.76 10.67
C TYR A 230 21.51 -17.14 10.16
N GLU A 231 21.72 -16.87 8.91
CA GLU A 231 23.04 -16.90 8.26
C GLU A 231 23.71 -15.51 8.32
N ASN A 232 24.94 -15.42 7.88
CA ASN A 232 25.74 -14.19 7.97
C ASN A 232 25.46 -13.25 6.79
N TYR A 233 24.23 -12.79 6.64
CA TYR A 233 23.85 -11.70 5.75
C TYR A 233 22.61 -10.98 6.27
N PHE A 234 22.43 -9.73 5.84
CA PHE A 234 21.19 -9.00 5.97
C PHE A 234 20.64 -8.65 4.58
N ILE A 235 19.39 -8.14 4.50
CA ILE A 235 18.70 -8.10 3.24
C ILE A 235 17.96 -6.77 3.03
N TYR A 236 17.93 -6.33 1.77
CA TYR A 236 16.92 -5.46 1.20
C TYR A 236 16.09 -6.28 0.23
N PHE A 237 14.77 -6.19 0.30
CA PHE A 237 13.90 -6.77 -0.73
C PHE A 237 12.75 -5.83 -1.10
N GLY A 238 12.51 -5.72 -2.41
CA GLY A 238 11.51 -4.85 -2.97
C GLY A 238 11.92 -4.27 -4.32
N ARG A 239 11.11 -3.32 -4.81
CA ARG A 239 11.37 -2.66 -6.09
C ARG A 239 12.64 -1.81 -6.04
N LEU A 240 13.50 -1.95 -7.06
CA LEU A 240 14.71 -1.16 -7.20
C LEU A 240 14.40 0.14 -7.97
N SER A 241 13.93 1.15 -7.24
CA SER A 241 13.63 2.49 -7.74
C SER A 241 14.28 3.55 -6.84
N GLU A 242 14.47 4.74 -7.37
CA GLU A 242 15.28 5.78 -6.74
C GLU A 242 14.77 6.17 -5.36
N GLU A 243 13.45 6.35 -5.22
CA GLU A 243 12.77 6.73 -4.00
C GLU A 243 12.86 5.69 -2.86
N LYS A 244 13.32 4.47 -3.17
CA LYS A 244 13.49 3.41 -2.15
C LYS A 244 14.80 3.52 -1.36
N GLY A 245 15.63 4.53 -1.64
CA GLY A 245 16.80 4.87 -0.82
C GLY A 245 17.94 3.84 -0.84
N ILE A 246 17.96 2.95 -1.86
CA ILE A 246 18.99 1.90 -1.96
C ILE A 246 20.38 2.51 -2.16
N MET A 247 20.48 3.70 -2.75
CA MET A 247 21.74 4.40 -2.89
C MET A 247 22.32 4.79 -1.51
N THR A 248 21.49 5.27 -0.59
CA THR A 248 21.86 5.53 0.81
C THR A 248 22.35 4.26 1.50
N LEU A 249 21.69 3.11 1.25
CA LEU A 249 22.15 1.82 1.76
C LEU A 249 23.51 1.41 1.18
N LEU A 250 23.74 1.56 -0.13
CA LEU A 250 25.03 1.28 -0.74
C LEU A 250 26.16 2.20 -0.20
N ASN A 251 25.85 3.46 0.09
CA ASN A 251 26.79 4.38 0.72
C ASN A 251 27.15 3.92 2.14
N ALA A 252 26.18 3.48 2.94
CA ALA A 252 26.42 2.90 4.25
C ALA A 252 27.33 1.66 4.18
N MET A 253 27.20 0.82 3.13
CA MET A 253 28.01 -0.38 2.94
C MET A 253 29.49 -0.11 2.67
N LYS A 254 29.86 1.08 2.18
CA LYS A 254 31.29 1.44 1.96
C LYS A 254 32.14 1.36 3.24
N VAL A 255 31.53 1.67 4.38
CA VAL A 255 32.22 1.70 5.68
C VAL A 255 31.92 0.47 6.53
N GLN A 256 31.26 -0.55 5.96
CA GLN A 256 30.86 -1.79 6.62
C GLN A 256 31.35 -3.05 5.85
N PRO A 257 32.67 -3.20 5.63
CA PRO A 257 33.18 -4.28 4.77
C PRO A 257 32.96 -5.69 5.32
N GLN A 258 32.71 -5.83 6.63
CA GLN A 258 32.45 -7.10 7.30
C GLN A 258 30.98 -7.56 7.14
N ALA A 259 30.04 -6.62 6.95
CA ALA A 259 28.64 -6.95 6.81
C ALA A 259 28.32 -7.37 5.37
N GLN A 260 27.52 -8.41 5.19
CA GLN A 260 27.12 -8.93 3.89
C GLN A 260 25.66 -8.54 3.57
N LEU A 261 25.45 -7.82 2.49
CA LEU A 261 24.13 -7.38 2.02
C LEU A 261 23.69 -8.17 0.80
N LYS A 262 22.46 -8.72 0.86
CA LYS A 262 21.77 -9.24 -0.33
C LYS A 262 20.64 -8.29 -0.73
N ILE A 263 20.61 -7.89 -2.01
CA ILE A 263 19.58 -7.03 -2.59
C ILE A 263 18.69 -7.87 -3.51
N LEU A 264 17.43 -8.05 -3.09
CA LEU A 264 16.43 -8.82 -3.82
C LEU A 264 15.41 -7.88 -4.46
N GLY A 265 15.21 -8.06 -5.74
CA GLY A 265 14.25 -7.30 -6.53
C GLY A 265 14.82 -6.83 -7.86
N ASP A 266 13.96 -6.13 -8.59
CA ASP A 266 14.31 -5.50 -9.86
C ASP A 266 13.59 -4.15 -10.00
N GLY A 267 14.00 -3.34 -10.96
CA GLY A 267 13.40 -2.04 -11.20
C GLY A 267 14.26 -1.12 -12.06
N PRO A 268 13.72 0.06 -12.42
CA PRO A 268 14.39 0.97 -13.35
C PRO A 268 15.74 1.50 -12.84
N PHE A 269 15.98 1.46 -11.54
CA PHE A 269 17.22 1.94 -10.93
C PHE A 269 18.29 0.85 -10.75
N ALA A 270 17.97 -0.43 -10.98
CA ALA A 270 18.88 -1.55 -10.81
C ALA A 270 20.22 -1.40 -11.59
N PRO A 271 20.24 -0.96 -12.87
CA PRO A 271 21.50 -0.79 -13.60
C PRO A 271 22.41 0.26 -12.95
N ALA A 272 21.84 1.37 -12.45
CA ALA A 272 22.61 2.42 -11.78
C ALA A 272 23.22 1.94 -10.45
N LEU A 273 22.45 1.19 -9.67
CA LEU A 273 22.89 0.63 -8.39
C LEU A 273 24.04 -0.38 -8.58
N LYS A 274 23.92 -1.29 -9.55
CA LYS A 274 24.98 -2.27 -9.87
C LYS A 274 26.25 -1.57 -10.31
N LYS A 275 26.15 -0.63 -11.25
CA LYS A 275 27.30 0.17 -11.70
C LYS A 275 27.97 0.91 -10.54
N TYR A 276 27.18 1.47 -9.63
CA TYR A 276 27.70 2.16 -8.45
C TYR A 276 28.44 1.21 -7.51
N ALA A 277 27.92 0.03 -7.25
CA ALA A 277 28.57 -0.99 -6.41
C ALA A 277 29.90 -1.45 -7.03
N GLU A 278 29.95 -1.71 -8.33
CA GLU A 278 31.16 -2.06 -9.07
C GLU A 278 32.23 -0.94 -8.98
N GLN A 279 31.84 0.30 -9.26
CA GLN A 279 32.76 1.44 -9.23
C GLN A 279 33.35 1.71 -7.84
N ASN A 280 32.63 1.38 -6.78
CA ASN A 280 33.08 1.53 -5.40
C ASN A 280 33.61 0.24 -4.78
N GLN A 281 33.78 -0.82 -5.59
CA GLN A 281 34.33 -2.13 -5.17
C GLN A 281 33.60 -2.72 -3.94
N LEU A 282 32.25 -2.63 -3.92
CA LEU A 282 31.42 -3.17 -2.84
C LEU A 282 31.29 -4.67 -2.96
N ASN A 283 32.35 -5.41 -2.63
CA ASN A 283 32.40 -6.89 -2.71
C ASN A 283 31.51 -7.57 -1.67
N ASN A 284 30.99 -6.83 -0.73
CA ASN A 284 30.08 -7.27 0.34
C ASN A 284 28.59 -7.03 -0.02
N VAL A 285 28.27 -6.72 -1.28
CA VAL A 285 26.92 -6.52 -1.78
C VAL A 285 26.62 -7.48 -2.93
N GLU A 286 25.59 -8.31 -2.75
CA GLU A 286 25.10 -9.26 -3.76
C GLU A 286 23.75 -8.82 -4.31
N PHE A 287 23.63 -8.68 -5.65
CA PHE A 287 22.34 -8.42 -6.31
C PHE A 287 21.73 -9.75 -6.78
N CYS A 288 20.69 -10.21 -6.10
CA CYS A 288 20.03 -11.49 -6.35
C CYS A 288 18.98 -11.43 -7.47
N GLY A 289 18.66 -10.25 -7.99
CA GLY A 289 17.62 -10.06 -9.02
C GLY A 289 16.20 -10.22 -8.47
N ASN A 290 15.24 -10.43 -9.38
CA ASN A 290 13.84 -10.64 -9.01
C ASN A 290 13.66 -12.06 -8.46
N VAL A 291 13.39 -12.14 -7.16
CA VAL A 291 13.18 -13.40 -6.42
C VAL A 291 11.79 -13.38 -5.82
N GLY A 292 11.03 -14.45 -5.98
CA GLY A 292 9.67 -14.60 -5.43
C GLY A 292 9.40 -16.00 -4.88
N GLY A 293 8.20 -16.20 -4.33
CA GLY A 293 7.75 -17.49 -3.80
C GLY A 293 8.64 -18.01 -2.67
N GLU A 294 8.75 -19.33 -2.55
CA GLU A 294 9.52 -20.01 -1.50
C GLU A 294 10.98 -19.57 -1.43
N LYS A 295 11.60 -19.23 -2.56
CA LYS A 295 12.99 -18.76 -2.58
C LYS A 295 13.14 -17.40 -1.87
N LEU A 296 12.17 -16.48 -2.02
CA LEU A 296 12.15 -15.21 -1.30
C LEU A 296 12.00 -15.46 0.20
N VAL A 297 11.01 -16.27 0.58
CA VAL A 297 10.76 -16.61 2.00
C VAL A 297 12.02 -17.22 2.60
N ASN A 298 12.66 -18.17 1.92
CA ASN A 298 13.90 -18.80 2.40
C ASN A 298 15.04 -17.78 2.61
N LEU A 299 15.26 -16.88 1.66
CA LEU A 299 16.30 -15.86 1.81
C LEU A 299 15.99 -14.86 2.94
N VAL A 300 14.72 -14.49 3.13
CA VAL A 300 14.35 -13.56 4.22
C VAL A 300 14.37 -14.26 5.57
N GLN A 301 13.85 -15.49 5.68
CA GLN A 301 13.86 -16.23 6.95
C GLN A 301 15.26 -16.55 7.48
N ASN A 302 16.25 -16.67 6.59
CA ASN A 302 17.64 -16.93 6.96
C ASN A 302 18.49 -15.65 7.07
N CYS A 303 17.95 -14.46 6.81
CA CYS A 303 18.69 -13.23 7.02
C CYS A 303 18.74 -12.84 8.50
N ARG A 304 19.72 -12.03 8.86
CA ARG A 304 19.93 -11.53 10.22
C ARG A 304 18.93 -10.44 10.58
N PHE A 305 18.74 -9.48 9.67
CA PHE A 305 17.79 -8.38 9.78
C PHE A 305 17.48 -7.83 8.38
N VAL A 306 16.49 -6.96 8.28
CA VAL A 306 16.05 -6.33 7.04
C VAL A 306 16.27 -4.83 7.11
N VAL A 307 16.58 -4.18 5.98
CA VAL A 307 16.70 -2.72 5.87
C VAL A 307 15.69 -2.19 4.87
N VAL A 308 14.91 -1.17 5.25
CA VAL A 308 13.92 -0.49 4.41
C VAL A 308 14.25 1.01 4.40
N PRO A 309 15.18 1.46 3.53
CA PRO A 309 15.75 2.79 3.58
C PRO A 309 14.98 3.83 2.76
N SER A 310 13.68 3.65 2.53
CA SER A 310 12.86 4.50 1.67
C SER A 310 13.01 5.99 1.96
N GLU A 311 13.13 6.80 0.90
CA GLU A 311 13.28 8.26 0.97
C GLU A 311 12.01 8.99 0.56
N TRP A 312 10.91 8.26 0.38
CA TRP A 312 9.58 8.79 0.13
C TRP A 312 8.60 8.32 1.22
N TYR A 313 7.42 8.92 1.26
CA TYR A 313 6.36 8.52 2.19
C TYR A 313 5.81 7.13 1.84
N ASP A 314 6.53 6.09 2.25
CA ASP A 314 6.02 4.72 2.18
C ASP A 314 4.91 4.55 3.22
N ASN A 315 3.72 4.13 2.78
CA ASN A 315 2.57 4.12 3.67
C ASN A 315 2.63 2.98 4.69
N SER A 316 2.55 1.75 4.21
CA SER A 316 2.56 0.55 5.06
C SER A 316 3.16 -0.61 4.26
N PRO A 317 4.51 -0.67 4.15
CA PRO A 317 5.17 -1.63 3.27
C PRO A 317 5.10 -3.04 3.82
N LEU A 318 4.51 -3.97 3.06
CA LEU A 318 4.32 -5.38 3.45
C LEU A 318 5.64 -6.09 3.80
N VAL A 319 6.77 -5.62 3.28
CA VAL A 319 8.09 -6.18 3.61
C VAL A 319 8.39 -6.15 5.12
N ILE A 320 7.83 -5.18 5.87
CA ILE A 320 7.98 -5.13 7.33
C ILE A 320 7.11 -6.21 7.99
N TYR A 321 5.87 -6.38 7.54
CA TYR A 321 4.97 -7.44 8.02
C TYR A 321 5.55 -8.83 7.79
N GLU A 322 6.06 -9.07 6.58
CA GLU A 322 6.74 -10.32 6.21
C GLU A 322 7.96 -10.59 7.09
N SER A 323 8.79 -9.57 7.28
CA SER A 323 9.99 -9.66 8.12
C SER A 323 9.64 -9.99 9.56
N PHE A 324 8.68 -9.28 10.15
CA PHE A 324 8.25 -9.49 11.53
C PHE A 324 7.58 -10.85 11.73
N SER A 325 6.80 -11.32 10.75
CA SER A 325 6.22 -12.66 10.79
C SER A 325 7.30 -13.75 10.87
N MET A 326 8.44 -13.56 10.21
CA MET A 326 9.59 -14.46 10.27
C MET A 326 10.53 -14.17 11.46
N GLY A 327 10.20 -13.17 12.29
CA GLY A 327 11.02 -12.76 13.43
C GLY A 327 12.30 -12.01 13.01
N LYS A 328 12.27 -11.26 11.91
CA LYS A 328 13.44 -10.49 11.47
C LYS A 328 13.33 -9.03 11.89
N PRO A 329 14.28 -8.53 12.72
CA PRO A 329 14.33 -7.11 13.06
C PRO A 329 14.47 -6.24 11.81
N VAL A 330 13.93 -5.02 11.84
CA VAL A 330 13.95 -4.14 10.67
C VAL A 330 14.55 -2.78 11.00
N ILE A 331 15.49 -2.31 10.18
CA ILE A 331 15.96 -0.92 10.20
C ILE A 331 15.17 -0.14 9.16
N VAL A 332 14.43 0.90 9.58
CA VAL A 332 13.59 1.70 8.70
C VAL A 332 13.99 3.18 8.73
N SER A 333 13.79 3.87 7.61
CA SER A 333 13.84 5.33 7.60
C SER A 333 12.57 5.93 8.24
N THR A 334 12.67 7.16 8.76
CA THR A 334 11.55 7.88 9.37
C THR A 334 10.64 8.54 8.32
N MET A 335 10.17 7.76 7.33
CA MET A 335 9.36 8.26 6.22
C MET A 335 8.00 7.58 6.15
N GLY A 336 6.94 8.39 6.05
CA GLY A 336 5.57 7.89 5.95
C GLY A 336 5.13 7.11 7.19
N GLY A 337 4.42 6.00 6.99
CA GLY A 337 3.92 5.14 8.07
C GLY A 337 4.92 4.08 8.58
N MET A 338 6.12 4.01 8.03
CA MET A 338 7.10 2.99 8.45
C MET A 338 7.50 3.06 9.94
N PRO A 339 7.68 4.25 10.54
CA PRO A 339 8.00 4.35 11.97
C PRO A 339 6.91 3.79 12.91
N GLU A 340 5.66 3.73 12.43
CA GLU A 340 4.54 3.19 13.22
C GLU A 340 4.59 1.65 13.31
N LEU A 341 5.19 1.01 12.30
CA LEU A 341 5.32 -0.45 12.25
C LEU A 341 6.46 -0.96 13.12
N VAL A 342 7.50 -0.16 13.36
CA VAL A 342 8.73 -0.57 14.02
C VAL A 342 8.89 0.18 15.34
N ASP A 343 9.01 -0.53 16.45
CA ASP A 343 9.27 0.05 17.77
C ASP A 343 10.78 0.21 17.95
N HIS A 344 11.24 1.48 17.94
CA HIS A 344 12.66 1.81 17.97
C HIS A 344 13.38 1.24 19.20
N GLY A 345 14.40 0.42 18.96
CA GLY A 345 15.19 -0.23 20.02
C GLY A 345 14.57 -1.53 20.56
N GLU A 346 13.34 -1.89 20.15
CA GLU A 346 12.63 -3.08 20.61
C GLU A 346 12.64 -4.21 19.55
N ASN A 347 12.11 -3.93 18.35
CA ASN A 347 12.03 -4.88 17.25
C ASN A 347 12.73 -4.39 15.98
N GLY A 348 13.42 -3.26 16.08
CA GLY A 348 14.18 -2.65 15.00
C GLY A 348 14.68 -1.25 15.34
N TYR A 349 15.13 -0.52 14.34
CA TYR A 349 15.65 0.83 14.51
C TYR A 349 15.11 1.80 13.46
N HIS A 350 15.01 3.08 13.85
CA HIS A 350 14.71 4.19 12.96
C HIS A 350 15.98 4.98 12.66
N PHE A 351 16.07 5.48 11.42
CA PHE A 351 17.07 6.48 11.03
C PHE A 351 16.45 7.53 10.12
N LYS A 352 17.06 8.70 10.03
CA LYS A 352 16.59 9.77 9.13
C LYS A 352 16.89 9.38 7.68
N ALA A 353 15.89 9.51 6.79
CA ALA A 353 16.07 9.25 5.36
C ALA A 353 17.27 10.01 4.78
N GLY A 354 18.10 9.32 3.99
CA GLY A 354 19.34 9.87 3.44
C GLY A 354 20.54 9.94 4.40
N ASP A 355 20.35 9.58 5.69
CA ASP A 355 21.45 9.56 6.67
C ASP A 355 22.22 8.23 6.61
N GLU A 356 23.15 8.17 5.67
CA GLU A 356 24.02 7.00 5.46
C GLU A 356 24.90 6.66 6.64
N LYS A 357 25.31 7.65 7.44
CA LYS A 357 26.17 7.45 8.61
C LYS A 357 25.39 6.74 9.72
N THR A 358 24.23 7.27 10.11
CA THR A 358 23.40 6.63 11.13
C THR A 358 22.96 5.23 10.67
N LEU A 359 22.65 5.04 9.38
CA LEU A 359 22.32 3.73 8.84
C LEU A 359 23.50 2.75 8.98
N ALA A 360 24.72 3.18 8.66
CA ALA A 360 25.92 2.36 8.83
C ALA A 360 26.16 1.98 10.29
N ASP A 361 25.99 2.92 11.23
CA ASP A 361 26.14 2.67 12.66
C ASP A 361 25.12 1.64 13.17
N LEU A 362 23.86 1.71 12.71
CA LEU A 362 22.80 0.75 13.06
C LEU A 362 23.05 -0.63 12.45
N ILE A 363 23.51 -0.68 11.18
CA ILE A 363 23.94 -1.94 10.56
C ILE A 363 25.05 -2.58 11.37
N ASN A 364 26.09 -1.81 11.73
CA ASN A 364 27.20 -2.32 12.52
C ASN A 364 26.74 -2.82 13.91
N LYS A 365 25.83 -2.11 14.57
CA LYS A 365 25.26 -2.50 15.85
C LYS A 365 24.56 -3.86 15.77
N LEU A 366 23.65 -4.06 14.83
CA LEU A 366 22.95 -5.34 14.65
C LEU A 366 23.89 -6.44 14.13
N TRP A 367 24.88 -6.09 13.29
CA TRP A 367 25.86 -7.03 12.78
C TRP A 367 26.82 -7.52 13.87
N GLY A 368 27.21 -6.65 14.80
CA GLY A 368 28.15 -6.94 15.88
C GLY A 368 27.53 -7.72 17.05
N ASP A 369 26.23 -7.56 17.29
CA ASP A 369 25.55 -8.09 18.47
C ASP A 369 24.50 -9.15 18.12
N LYS A 370 24.88 -10.42 18.26
CA LYS A 370 23.98 -11.57 17.98
C LYS A 370 22.85 -11.67 18.99
N GLU A 371 23.13 -11.40 20.26
CA GLU A 371 22.14 -11.52 21.33
C GLU A 371 21.06 -10.44 21.18
N LEU A 372 21.42 -9.22 20.85
CA LEU A 372 20.51 -8.14 20.53
C LEU A 372 19.59 -8.51 19.35
N CYS A 373 20.14 -9.08 18.27
CA CYS A 373 19.34 -9.53 17.14
C CYS A 373 18.32 -10.61 17.54
N MET A 374 18.70 -11.55 18.40
CA MET A 374 17.81 -12.59 18.89
C MET A 374 16.70 -12.02 19.78
N GLN A 375 17.04 -11.10 20.70
CA GLN A 375 16.04 -10.42 21.53
C GLN A 375 15.03 -9.64 20.67
N MET A 376 15.51 -8.88 19.68
CA MET A 376 14.66 -8.16 18.73
C MET A 376 13.82 -9.10 17.86
N SER A 377 14.33 -10.27 17.48
CA SER A 377 13.61 -11.29 16.72
C SER A 377 12.35 -11.74 17.45
N VAL A 378 12.44 -12.05 18.73
CA VAL A 378 11.29 -12.43 19.56
C VAL A 378 10.25 -11.31 19.61
N LYS A 379 10.69 -10.06 19.81
CA LYS A 379 9.79 -8.90 19.88
C LYS A 379 9.13 -8.59 18.52
N ALA A 380 9.88 -8.74 17.42
CA ALA A 380 9.35 -8.58 16.07
C ALA A 380 8.21 -9.58 15.80
N ARG A 381 8.43 -10.85 16.14
CA ARG A 381 7.41 -11.89 16.03
C ARG A 381 6.20 -11.62 16.92
N ALA A 382 6.42 -11.26 18.17
CA ALA A 382 5.35 -10.94 19.12
C ALA A 382 4.46 -9.79 18.61
N LYS A 383 5.05 -8.73 18.04
CA LYS A 383 4.28 -7.63 17.42
C LYS A 383 3.48 -8.12 16.24
N ALA A 384 4.05 -8.94 15.36
CA ALA A 384 3.32 -9.49 14.22
C ALA A 384 2.10 -10.30 14.68
N GLU A 385 2.23 -11.14 15.70
CA GLU A 385 1.12 -11.92 16.26
C GLU A 385 0.05 -11.05 16.90
N ALA A 386 0.45 -10.02 17.64
CA ALA A 386 -0.47 -9.14 18.35
C ALA A 386 -1.23 -8.15 17.46
N GLU A 387 -0.61 -7.70 16.36
CA GLU A 387 -1.15 -6.56 15.58
C GLU A 387 -1.45 -6.89 14.12
N PHE A 388 -0.75 -7.87 13.50
CA PHE A 388 -0.79 -8.14 12.07
C PHE A 388 -1.44 -9.48 11.71
N SER A 389 -1.78 -10.31 12.71
CA SER A 389 -2.37 -11.63 12.46
C SER A 389 -3.76 -11.53 11.81
N PRO A 390 -4.13 -12.53 10.97
CA PRO A 390 -5.44 -12.58 10.34
C PRO A 390 -6.60 -12.53 11.34
N GLU A 391 -6.43 -13.17 12.49
CA GLU A 391 -7.43 -13.24 13.55
C GLU A 391 -7.69 -11.86 14.19
N VAL A 392 -6.64 -11.11 14.48
CA VAL A 392 -6.74 -9.75 15.03
C VAL A 392 -7.35 -8.81 14.01
N HIS A 393 -6.90 -8.88 12.77
CA HIS A 393 -7.42 -8.05 11.69
C HIS A 393 -8.89 -8.33 11.40
N TYR A 394 -9.29 -9.62 11.35
CA TYR A 394 -10.68 -10.03 11.17
C TYR A 394 -11.60 -9.42 12.24
N LYS A 395 -11.22 -9.54 13.52
CA LYS A 395 -12.01 -8.95 14.62
C LYS A 395 -12.24 -7.45 14.41
N LYS A 396 -11.21 -6.71 14.02
CA LYS A 396 -11.30 -5.27 13.78
C LYS A 396 -12.19 -4.95 12.58
N ILE A 397 -11.98 -5.61 11.45
CA ILE A 397 -12.73 -5.36 10.21
C ILE A 397 -14.20 -5.75 10.36
N ILE A 398 -14.52 -6.89 11.01
CA ILE A 398 -15.91 -7.30 11.17
C ILE A 398 -16.66 -6.41 12.16
N ALA A 399 -15.98 -5.90 13.20
CA ALA A 399 -16.55 -4.91 14.09
C ALA A 399 -16.89 -3.61 13.35
N LEU A 400 -15.98 -3.12 12.50
CA LEU A 400 -16.24 -1.99 11.61
C LEU A 400 -17.46 -2.23 10.71
N TYR A 401 -17.53 -3.38 10.03
CA TYR A 401 -18.62 -3.68 9.11
C TYR A 401 -19.97 -3.73 9.84
N ARG A 402 -20.05 -4.45 10.97
CA ARG A 402 -21.26 -4.53 11.79
C ARG A 402 -21.71 -3.16 12.28
N SER A 403 -20.79 -2.35 12.76
CA SER A 403 -21.10 -1.00 13.25
C SER A 403 -21.65 -0.11 12.14
N LEU A 404 -21.10 -0.18 10.92
CA LEU A 404 -21.61 0.56 9.77
C LEU A 404 -23.01 0.09 9.33
N ILE A 405 -23.26 -1.20 9.25
CA ILE A 405 -24.56 -1.77 8.90
C ILE A 405 -25.61 -1.33 9.94
N MET A 406 -25.30 -1.41 11.23
CA MET A 406 -26.19 -0.97 12.32
C MET A 406 -26.43 0.55 12.30
N SER A 407 -25.38 1.33 12.06
CA SER A 407 -25.45 2.78 11.94
C SER A 407 -26.42 3.21 10.83
N GLN A 408 -26.34 2.55 9.68
CA GLN A 408 -27.24 2.82 8.57
C GLN A 408 -28.69 2.46 8.88
N GLN A 409 -28.94 1.32 9.55
CA GLN A 409 -30.28 0.89 9.93
C GLN A 409 -30.91 1.81 10.98
N SER A 410 -30.10 2.36 11.89
CA SER A 410 -30.56 3.28 12.96
C SER A 410 -30.62 4.74 12.52
N GLY A 411 -30.05 5.12 11.36
CA GLY A 411 -29.92 6.50 10.90
C GLY A 411 -28.92 7.35 11.69
N LEU A 412 -28.13 6.71 12.58
CA LEU A 412 -27.06 7.37 13.35
C LEU A 412 -25.76 7.30 12.54
N ARG A 413 -24.99 8.40 12.54
CA ARG A 413 -23.67 8.41 11.89
C ARG A 413 -22.62 7.76 12.80
N LEU A 414 -21.86 6.84 12.26
CA LEU A 414 -20.74 6.21 12.95
C LEU A 414 -19.56 7.21 13.05
N ASP A 415 -18.96 7.30 14.25
CA ASP A 415 -17.69 7.98 14.48
C ASP A 415 -16.56 6.95 14.54
N ALA A 416 -15.49 7.18 13.81
CA ALA A 416 -14.32 6.31 13.80
C ALA A 416 -13.68 6.17 15.20
N ALA A 417 -13.70 7.20 16.02
CA ALA A 417 -13.20 7.13 17.40
C ALA A 417 -14.03 6.16 18.28
N ALA A 418 -15.35 6.09 18.06
CA ALA A 418 -16.21 5.15 18.78
C ALA A 418 -15.97 3.68 18.39
N LEU A 419 -15.41 3.44 17.21
CA LEU A 419 -15.06 2.08 16.75
C LEU A 419 -13.96 1.44 17.60
N ASP A 420 -12.94 2.19 17.96
CA ASP A 420 -11.83 1.67 18.77
C ASP A 420 -12.32 1.25 20.17
N GLU A 421 -13.28 2.00 20.74
CA GLU A 421 -13.92 1.61 21.99
C GLU A 421 -14.76 0.35 21.85
N ILE A 422 -15.54 0.20 20.76
CA ILE A 422 -16.36 -0.99 20.49
C ILE A 422 -15.46 -2.22 20.31
N ILE A 423 -14.36 -2.08 19.60
CA ILE A 423 -13.38 -3.16 19.37
C ILE A 423 -12.72 -3.56 20.68
N ALA A 424 -12.35 -2.60 21.53
CA ALA A 424 -11.72 -2.85 22.83
C ALA A 424 -12.65 -3.60 23.81
N VAL A 425 -13.96 -3.36 23.76
CA VAL A 425 -14.96 -4.01 24.62
C VAL A 425 -15.37 -5.40 24.10
N GLY A 426 -15.26 -5.62 22.79
CA GLY A 426 -15.62 -6.90 22.14
C GLY A 426 -14.47 -7.90 21.98
N ALA A 427 -13.26 -7.55 22.39
CA ALA A 427 -12.06 -8.40 22.37
C ALA A 427 -11.87 -9.10 23.69
#